data_aa155f58239d07fb807fb2023294cdee
#
_entry.id   aa155f58239d07fb807fb2023294cdee
#
_cell.length_a   1.000
_cell.length_b   1.000
_cell.length_c   1.000
_cell.angle_alpha   90.00
_cell.angle_beta   90.00
_cell.angle_gamma   90.00
#
_symmetry.space_group_name_H-M   'P 1'
#
loop_
_entity.id
_entity.type
_entity.pdbx_description
1 polymer ?
#
loop_
_entity_poly.entity_id
_entity_poly.type
_entity_poly.pdbx_seq_one_letter_code
_entity_poly.pdbx_strand_id
1 'polypeptide(L)'
;MDDQADAEMGEEAEMPEGEAPLEPPAPQPISDADPDYKVHTTEFDEEIPAEELAEPVELERLRAYLDQQLEPLKGAVSRLANKLQRRLQAQQNRSWEFDREEGILDAGRLARIVASPTTPLSFKVEKDTDFRDTVVTLLLDNSGSMRGRPISIAAICADVMARTLERCDVKVEILGFTTKAWKGGQSREKWLAEGRVATPGRLNDLRHIIYKSADAPWRRTRPNLGLMMKEGLLKENIDGEALEWAHRRMVMRPEQRKVLMVISDGAPVDDSTLSVNPANYLEKHLRDVIAMVEKRKAVELVAIGIGHDVTRYYQRAVTITDAEQLAGAITEQLASLFDLKGANGPRMALRRTG
;
A
#
# COMPACT_ATOMS: atom_id res chain seq x y z
N MET A 1 23.58 25.92 -61.77
CA MET A 1 23.34 26.81 -60.64
C MET A 1 22.98 25.93 -59.51
N ASP A 2 24.01 25.67 -58.77
CA ASP A 2 24.09 24.70 -57.67
C ASP A 2 23.51 25.32 -56.42
N ASP A 3 22.71 24.54 -55.70
CA ASP A 3 22.44 24.78 -54.28
C ASP A 3 22.80 23.54 -53.50
N GLN A 4 23.96 23.62 -52.87
CA GLN A 4 24.44 22.68 -51.87
C GLN A 4 23.76 23.00 -50.54
N ALA A 5 23.06 22.03 -50.02
CA ALA A 5 22.59 22.05 -48.63
C ALA A 5 23.66 21.29 -47.79
N ASP A 6 24.31 22.03 -46.91
CA ASP A 6 25.22 21.53 -45.89
C ASP A 6 24.48 20.61 -44.92
N ALA A 7 24.92 19.35 -44.80
CA ALA A 7 24.57 18.46 -43.75
C ALA A 7 25.58 18.61 -42.61
N GLU A 8 25.15 19.21 -41.49
CA GLU A 8 25.89 19.16 -40.24
C GLU A 8 25.91 17.73 -39.72
N MET A 9 27.11 17.16 -39.71
CA MET A 9 27.41 15.90 -39.03
C MET A 9 27.46 16.17 -37.51
N GLY A 10 26.51 15.56 -36.78
CA GLY A 10 26.56 15.52 -35.32
C GLY A 10 27.78 14.67 -34.86
N GLU A 11 28.52 15.25 -33.95
CA GLU A 11 29.62 14.59 -33.25
C GLU A 11 29.12 13.34 -32.52
N GLU A 12 29.58 12.18 -32.94
CA GLU A 12 29.49 10.93 -32.15
C GLU A 12 30.42 11.09 -30.94
N ALA A 13 29.81 11.20 -29.77
CA ALA A 13 30.54 11.09 -28.52
C ALA A 13 31.14 9.69 -28.38
N GLU A 14 32.44 9.57 -28.49
CA GLU A 14 33.22 8.37 -28.21
C GLU A 14 32.93 7.88 -26.78
N MET A 15 32.30 6.71 -26.66
CA MET A 15 32.22 5.97 -25.41
C MET A 15 33.61 5.40 -25.06
N PRO A 16 34.06 5.50 -23.81
CA PRO A 16 35.36 4.90 -23.44
C PRO A 16 35.26 3.37 -23.55
N GLU A 17 36.06 2.81 -24.40
CA GLU A 17 36.34 1.37 -24.45
C GLU A 17 37.00 0.93 -23.14
N GLY A 18 36.40 -0.07 -22.49
CA GLY A 18 37.14 -0.83 -21.52
C GLY A 18 36.44 -1.21 -20.22
N GLU A 19 35.30 -1.89 -20.30
CA GLU A 19 34.99 -2.92 -19.30
C GLU A 19 34.38 -4.12 -20.04
N ALA A 20 35.10 -5.25 -20.02
CA ALA A 20 34.59 -6.52 -20.50
C ALA A 20 33.27 -6.84 -19.79
N PRO A 21 32.27 -7.42 -20.45
CA PRO A 21 31.03 -7.85 -19.78
C PRO A 21 31.43 -8.83 -18.68
N LEU A 22 31.16 -8.47 -17.43
CA LEU A 22 31.24 -9.40 -16.31
C LEU A 22 30.27 -10.53 -16.61
N GLU A 23 30.78 -11.74 -16.82
CA GLU A 23 29.94 -12.93 -16.90
C GLU A 23 29.00 -12.95 -15.71
N PRO A 24 27.70 -13.22 -15.91
CA PRO A 24 26.78 -13.36 -14.79
C PRO A 24 27.32 -14.44 -13.86
N PRO A 25 27.38 -14.20 -12.54
CA PRO A 25 27.87 -15.20 -11.60
C PRO A 25 27.04 -16.46 -11.77
N ALA A 26 27.75 -17.60 -11.87
CA ALA A 26 27.10 -18.91 -11.96
C ALA A 26 26.09 -19.07 -10.83
N PRO A 27 24.89 -19.66 -11.07
CA PRO A 27 23.90 -19.85 -10.04
C PRO A 27 24.52 -20.62 -8.88
N GLN A 28 24.67 -19.95 -7.74
CA GLN A 28 25.19 -20.60 -6.54
C GLN A 28 24.14 -21.59 -6.04
N PRO A 29 24.54 -22.78 -5.59
CA PRO A 29 23.62 -23.75 -5.01
C PRO A 29 22.90 -23.10 -3.82
N ILE A 30 21.58 -23.20 -3.80
CA ILE A 30 20.71 -22.77 -2.72
C ILE A 30 21.14 -23.54 -1.47
N SER A 31 21.88 -22.90 -0.59
CA SER A 31 22.18 -23.46 0.72
C SER A 31 21.03 -23.09 1.65
N ASP A 32 20.49 -24.06 2.39
CA ASP A 32 19.42 -23.85 3.38
C ASP A 32 19.81 -22.90 4.54
N ALA A 33 21.05 -22.45 4.60
CA ALA A 33 21.57 -21.46 5.52
C ALA A 33 21.66 -20.08 4.83
N ASP A 34 20.52 -19.54 4.42
CA ASP A 34 20.47 -18.16 3.94
C ASP A 34 20.78 -17.18 5.07
N PRO A 35 21.64 -16.19 4.85
CA PRO A 35 21.91 -15.20 5.87
C PRO A 35 20.64 -14.40 6.20
N ASP A 36 20.46 -14.08 7.47
CA ASP A 36 19.41 -13.16 7.91
C ASP A 36 19.50 -11.85 7.13
N TYR A 37 18.35 -11.24 6.86
CA TYR A 37 18.30 -9.97 6.15
C TYR A 37 19.15 -8.91 6.88
N LYS A 38 19.98 -8.20 6.10
CA LYS A 38 20.89 -7.15 6.59
C LYS A 38 20.76 -5.91 5.73
N VAL A 39 21.06 -4.78 6.33
CA VAL A 39 21.14 -3.49 5.67
C VAL A 39 22.57 -2.99 5.82
N HIS A 40 23.24 -2.66 4.71
CA HIS A 40 24.60 -2.15 4.75
C HIS A 40 24.68 -0.82 5.49
N THR A 41 23.78 0.11 5.16
CA THR A 41 23.65 1.41 5.83
C THR A 41 22.24 1.96 5.64
N THR A 42 21.76 2.71 6.64
CA THR A 42 20.50 3.47 6.61
C THR A 42 20.74 4.98 6.56
N GLU A 43 21.99 5.41 6.45
CA GLU A 43 22.39 6.81 6.52
C GLU A 43 21.77 7.68 5.42
N PHE A 44 21.50 7.09 4.27
CA PHE A 44 20.99 7.77 3.09
C PHE A 44 19.51 7.53 2.83
N ASP A 45 18.86 6.75 3.69
CA ASP A 45 17.42 6.51 3.61
C ASP A 45 16.67 7.78 3.99
N GLU A 46 15.51 7.97 3.38
CA GLU A 46 14.68 9.13 3.67
C GLU A 46 13.20 8.77 3.82
N GLU A 47 12.55 9.46 4.74
CA GLU A 47 11.11 9.51 4.88
C GLU A 47 10.69 10.96 4.61
N ILE A 48 9.91 11.18 3.55
CA ILE A 48 9.67 12.53 3.03
C ILE A 48 8.19 12.75 2.69
N PRO A 49 7.60 13.89 3.09
CA PRO A 49 6.29 14.29 2.62
C PRO A 49 6.31 14.56 1.10
N ALA A 50 5.25 14.17 0.41
CA ALA A 50 5.14 14.38 -1.04
C ALA A 50 5.25 15.86 -1.44
N GLU A 51 4.87 16.76 -0.56
CA GLU A 51 4.92 18.22 -0.74
C GLU A 51 6.36 18.75 -0.90
N GLU A 52 7.35 18.01 -0.38
CA GLU A 52 8.77 18.40 -0.48
C GLU A 52 9.44 17.87 -1.76
N LEU A 53 8.78 16.96 -2.49
CA LEU A 53 9.34 16.33 -3.71
C LEU A 53 8.98 17.06 -5.00
N ALA A 54 8.09 18.05 -4.94
CA ALA A 54 7.70 18.87 -6.07
C ALA A 54 7.12 20.21 -5.63
N GLU A 55 7.33 21.23 -6.44
CA GLU A 55 6.73 22.55 -6.23
C GLU A 55 5.20 22.48 -6.27
N PRO A 56 4.48 23.34 -5.51
CA PRO A 56 3.02 23.32 -5.44
C PRO A 56 2.35 23.43 -6.82
N VAL A 57 2.89 24.24 -7.71
CA VAL A 57 2.39 24.40 -9.09
C VAL A 57 2.55 23.12 -9.91
N GLU A 58 3.66 22.39 -9.71
CA GLU A 58 3.90 21.10 -10.35
C GLU A 58 2.90 20.05 -9.83
N LEU A 59 2.69 20.00 -8.51
CA LEU A 59 1.71 19.08 -7.90
C LEU A 59 0.29 19.32 -8.42
N GLU A 60 -0.12 20.58 -8.56
CA GLU A 60 -1.42 20.90 -9.13
C GLU A 60 -1.54 20.49 -10.60
N ARG A 61 -0.49 20.69 -11.41
CA ARG A 61 -0.45 20.24 -12.80
C ARG A 61 -0.55 18.71 -12.91
N LEU A 62 0.25 17.99 -12.11
CA LEU A 62 0.24 16.52 -12.07
C LEU A 62 -1.13 16.00 -11.58
N ARG A 63 -1.73 16.69 -10.62
CA ARG A 63 -3.08 16.37 -10.15
C ARG A 63 -4.13 16.58 -11.23
N ALA A 64 -4.05 17.67 -11.99
CA ALA A 64 -4.96 17.90 -13.11
C ALA A 64 -4.86 16.80 -14.17
N TYR A 65 -3.65 16.31 -14.44
CA TYR A 65 -3.43 15.16 -15.32
C TYR A 65 -4.09 13.89 -14.78
N LEU A 66 -3.94 13.59 -13.48
CA LEU A 66 -4.61 12.46 -12.85
C LEU A 66 -6.15 12.62 -12.90
N ASP A 67 -6.67 13.82 -12.66
CA ASP A 67 -8.10 14.09 -12.73
C ASP A 67 -8.67 13.89 -14.14
N GLN A 68 -7.89 14.19 -15.18
CA GLN A 68 -8.27 13.92 -16.56
C GLN A 68 -8.37 12.40 -16.82
N GLN A 69 -7.47 11.60 -16.26
CA GLN A 69 -7.55 10.14 -16.35
C GLN A 69 -8.72 9.56 -15.54
N LEU A 70 -9.10 10.21 -14.44
CA LEU A 70 -10.27 9.86 -13.63
C LEU A 70 -11.61 10.17 -14.32
N GLU A 71 -11.64 11.10 -15.28
CA GLU A 71 -12.87 11.59 -15.92
C GLU A 71 -13.75 10.47 -16.49
N PRO A 72 -13.21 9.53 -17.29
CA PRO A 72 -14.00 8.43 -17.85
C PRO A 72 -14.56 7.50 -16.76
N LEU A 73 -13.91 7.43 -15.60
CA LEU A 73 -14.23 6.52 -14.51
C LEU A 73 -15.16 7.14 -13.45
N LYS A 74 -15.47 8.44 -13.55
CA LYS A 74 -16.27 9.17 -12.53
C LYS A 74 -17.59 8.46 -12.19
N GLY A 75 -18.28 7.94 -13.18
CA GLY A 75 -19.55 7.22 -12.99
C GLY A 75 -19.36 5.89 -12.22
N ALA A 76 -18.30 5.14 -12.54
CA ALA A 76 -17.97 3.89 -11.85
C ALA A 76 -17.52 4.18 -10.41
N VAL A 77 -16.65 5.18 -10.23
CA VAL A 77 -16.16 5.65 -8.93
C VAL A 77 -17.31 6.09 -8.01
N SER A 78 -18.27 6.85 -8.53
CA SER A 78 -19.40 7.31 -7.73
C SER A 78 -20.31 6.15 -7.31
N ARG A 79 -20.54 5.18 -8.20
CA ARG A 79 -21.32 3.96 -7.86
C ARG A 79 -20.59 3.13 -6.82
N LEU A 80 -19.26 2.99 -6.95
CA LEU A 80 -18.42 2.30 -5.98
C LEU A 80 -18.50 2.96 -4.60
N ALA A 81 -18.25 4.26 -4.54
CA ALA A 81 -18.31 5.02 -3.30
C ALA A 81 -19.67 4.86 -2.59
N ASN A 82 -20.76 4.98 -3.33
CA ASN A 82 -22.11 4.81 -2.78
C ASN A 82 -22.37 3.37 -2.32
N LYS A 83 -21.92 2.37 -3.08
CA LYS A 83 -22.08 0.95 -2.71
C LYS A 83 -21.27 0.62 -1.45
N LEU A 84 -20.03 1.10 -1.37
CA LEU A 84 -19.16 0.89 -0.21
C LEU A 84 -19.73 1.60 1.01
N GLN A 85 -20.14 2.86 0.88
CA GLN A 85 -20.75 3.62 1.95
C GLN A 85 -22.00 2.93 2.50
N ARG A 86 -22.91 2.47 1.63
CA ARG A 86 -24.11 1.72 2.05
C ARG A 86 -23.74 0.42 2.78
N ARG A 87 -22.72 -0.31 2.32
CA ARG A 87 -22.27 -1.54 2.99
C ARG A 87 -21.64 -1.23 4.35
N LEU A 88 -20.79 -0.23 4.44
CA LEU A 88 -20.18 0.19 5.71
C LEU A 88 -21.27 0.65 6.70
N GLN A 89 -22.22 1.46 6.26
CA GLN A 89 -23.36 1.88 7.10
C GLN A 89 -24.28 0.70 7.51
N ALA A 90 -24.51 -0.26 6.61
CA ALA A 90 -25.32 -1.44 6.94
C ALA A 90 -24.61 -2.39 7.93
N GLN A 91 -23.28 -2.32 7.99
CA GLN A 91 -22.46 -3.10 8.93
C GLN A 91 -22.21 -2.37 10.24
N GLN A 92 -22.62 -1.13 10.38
CA GLN A 92 -22.72 -0.47 11.68
C GLN A 92 -23.68 -1.31 12.53
N ASN A 93 -23.13 -2.30 13.22
CA ASN A 93 -23.90 -3.11 14.12
C ASN A 93 -24.42 -2.19 15.21
N ARG A 94 -25.72 -1.98 15.20
CA ARG A 94 -26.43 -1.41 16.34
C ARG A 94 -26.26 -2.39 17.49
N SER A 95 -25.33 -2.12 18.37
CA SER A 95 -25.21 -2.86 19.62
C SER A 95 -26.20 -2.26 20.60
N TRP A 96 -26.80 -3.14 21.41
CA TRP A 96 -27.70 -2.69 22.45
C TRP A 96 -26.92 -2.61 23.77
N GLU A 97 -26.94 -1.47 24.41
CA GLU A 97 -26.52 -1.34 25.78
C GLU A 97 -27.73 -1.61 26.66
N PHE A 98 -27.65 -2.71 27.40
CA PHE A 98 -28.74 -3.17 28.27
C PHE A 98 -28.60 -2.59 29.69
N ASP A 99 -29.63 -2.84 30.51
CA ASP A 99 -29.63 -2.45 31.90
C ASP A 99 -29.52 -0.91 32.09
N ARG A 100 -30.31 -0.18 31.26
CA ARG A 100 -30.45 1.29 31.36
C ARG A 100 -31.75 1.68 32.09
N GLU A 101 -31.70 2.87 32.70
CA GLU A 101 -32.87 3.46 33.37
C GLU A 101 -33.85 4.07 32.38
N GLU A 102 -33.41 4.48 31.20
CA GLU A 102 -34.18 5.11 30.14
C GLU A 102 -33.85 4.49 28.78
N GLY A 103 -34.80 4.50 27.83
CA GLY A 103 -34.59 4.01 26.47
C GLY A 103 -35.73 3.17 25.95
N ILE A 104 -35.45 2.18 25.12
CA ILE A 104 -36.41 1.22 24.57
C ILE A 104 -36.56 0.08 25.57
N LEU A 105 -37.80 -0.27 25.89
CA LEU A 105 -38.12 -1.34 26.84
C LEU A 105 -37.58 -2.68 26.31
N ASP A 106 -36.81 -3.38 27.12
CA ASP A 106 -36.33 -4.74 26.81
C ASP A 106 -37.33 -5.79 27.32
N ALA A 107 -38.23 -6.24 26.44
CA ALA A 107 -39.25 -7.22 26.75
C ALA A 107 -38.69 -8.53 27.32
N GLY A 108 -37.49 -8.94 26.94
CA GLY A 108 -36.84 -10.16 27.45
C GLY A 108 -36.43 -10.06 28.92
N ARG A 109 -36.35 -8.86 29.49
CA ARG A 109 -35.89 -8.62 30.86
C ARG A 109 -36.98 -8.11 31.80
N LEU A 110 -38.22 -8.02 31.34
CA LEU A 110 -39.36 -7.56 32.15
C LEU A 110 -39.59 -8.45 33.38
N ALA A 111 -39.27 -9.73 33.33
CA ALA A 111 -39.37 -10.61 34.48
C ALA A 111 -38.54 -10.14 35.69
N ARG A 112 -37.48 -9.36 35.47
CA ARG A 112 -36.62 -8.80 36.54
C ARG A 112 -37.37 -7.72 37.35
N ILE A 113 -38.24 -6.92 36.72
CA ILE A 113 -39.02 -5.88 37.39
C ILE A 113 -39.94 -6.52 38.43
N VAL A 114 -40.50 -7.69 38.10
CA VAL A 114 -41.37 -8.42 39.02
C VAL A 114 -40.56 -9.01 40.18
N ALA A 115 -39.34 -9.48 39.92
CA ALA A 115 -38.46 -10.09 40.95
C ALA A 115 -37.77 -9.05 41.83
N SER A 116 -37.45 -7.86 41.27
CA SER A 116 -36.67 -6.81 41.95
C SER A 116 -37.23 -5.42 41.59
N PRO A 117 -38.35 -5.00 42.16
CA PRO A 117 -39.01 -3.71 41.82
C PRO A 117 -38.20 -2.47 42.10
N THR A 118 -37.13 -2.60 42.92
CA THR A 118 -36.26 -1.48 43.34
C THR A 118 -35.18 -1.15 42.35
N THR A 119 -34.94 -2.01 41.32
CA THR A 119 -33.92 -1.79 40.29
C THR A 119 -34.56 -1.85 38.91
N PRO A 120 -35.15 -0.73 38.40
CA PRO A 120 -35.90 -0.72 37.14
C PRO A 120 -34.97 -0.68 35.91
N LEU A 121 -33.88 -1.43 35.88
CA LEU A 121 -32.93 -1.51 34.77
C LEU A 121 -33.46 -2.43 33.66
N SER A 122 -34.54 -2.00 32.98
CA SER A 122 -35.23 -2.82 31.97
C SER A 122 -35.25 -2.17 30.58
N PHE A 123 -34.50 -1.11 30.44
CA PHE A 123 -34.40 -0.44 29.13
C PHE A 123 -33.08 -0.78 28.46
N LYS A 124 -33.08 -0.69 27.17
CA LYS A 124 -31.90 -0.80 26.31
C LYS A 124 -31.79 0.45 25.46
N VAL A 125 -30.58 0.93 25.27
CA VAL A 125 -30.26 2.06 24.41
C VAL A 125 -29.45 1.53 23.23
N GLU A 126 -29.78 2.01 22.05
CA GLU A 126 -28.99 1.72 20.86
C GLU A 126 -27.61 2.41 20.97
N LYS A 127 -26.56 1.62 20.97
CA LYS A 127 -25.20 2.13 20.97
C LYS A 127 -24.68 2.07 19.53
N ASP A 128 -24.46 3.21 18.93
CA ASP A 128 -23.73 3.29 17.67
C ASP A 128 -22.32 2.75 17.89
N THR A 129 -22.00 1.66 17.22
CA THR A 129 -20.62 1.15 17.21
C THR A 129 -19.83 2.07 16.28
N ASP A 130 -19.01 2.91 16.85
CA ASP A 130 -18.21 3.87 16.11
C ASP A 130 -17.21 3.14 15.20
N PHE A 131 -17.42 3.20 13.87
CA PHE A 131 -16.36 2.91 12.89
C PHE A 131 -15.20 3.91 12.99
N ARG A 132 -15.34 4.93 13.80
CA ARG A 132 -14.37 6.02 14.03
C ARG A 132 -13.03 5.55 14.56
N ASP A 133 -12.97 4.31 15.05
CA ASP A 133 -11.75 3.73 15.62
C ASP A 133 -11.02 2.79 14.63
N THR A 134 -11.10 3.10 13.35
CA THR A 134 -10.43 2.36 12.29
C THR A 134 -9.51 3.26 11.48
N VAL A 135 -8.29 2.79 11.24
CA VAL A 135 -7.35 3.39 10.30
C VAL A 135 -7.01 2.41 9.18
N VAL A 136 -7.01 2.92 7.95
CA VAL A 136 -6.59 2.19 6.76
C VAL A 136 -5.35 2.86 6.19
N THR A 137 -4.25 2.16 6.11
CA THR A 137 -3.04 2.63 5.44
C THR A 137 -2.91 1.95 4.09
N LEU A 138 -2.80 2.76 3.04
CA LEU A 138 -2.52 2.33 1.68
C LEU A 138 -1.01 2.47 1.44
N LEU A 139 -0.32 1.37 1.20
CA LEU A 139 1.09 1.36 0.87
C LEU A 139 1.25 1.07 -0.63
N LEU A 140 1.72 2.08 -1.36
CA LEU A 140 1.78 2.09 -2.82
C LEU A 140 3.20 1.84 -3.31
N ASP A 141 3.35 0.88 -4.18
CA ASP A 141 4.58 0.64 -4.90
C ASP A 141 4.80 1.75 -5.95
N ASN A 142 5.91 2.46 -5.81
CA ASN A 142 6.37 3.49 -6.76
C ASN A 142 7.63 3.00 -7.51
N SER A 143 7.66 1.73 -7.88
CA SER A 143 8.73 1.14 -8.66
C SER A 143 8.60 1.42 -10.17
N GLY A 144 9.68 1.16 -10.90
CA GLY A 144 9.74 1.37 -12.33
C GLY A 144 8.78 0.48 -13.14
N SER A 145 8.47 -0.72 -12.66
CA SER A 145 7.48 -1.64 -13.24
C SER A 145 6.07 -1.07 -13.21
N MET A 146 5.75 -0.27 -12.20
CA MET A 146 4.48 0.44 -12.08
C MET A 146 4.29 1.54 -13.13
N ARG A 147 5.31 1.89 -13.91
CA ARG A 147 5.26 3.00 -14.87
C ARG A 147 4.12 2.85 -15.88
N GLY A 148 3.44 3.96 -16.17
CA GLY A 148 2.35 4.03 -17.13
C GLY A 148 1.01 3.66 -16.53
N ARG A 149 0.35 2.64 -17.09
CA ARG A 149 -1.00 2.24 -16.68
C ARG A 149 -1.11 1.74 -15.22
N PRO A 150 -0.18 0.91 -14.70
CA PRO A 150 -0.29 0.42 -13.33
C PRO A 150 -0.31 1.54 -12.28
N ILE A 151 0.61 2.51 -12.35
CA ILE A 151 0.66 3.60 -11.36
C ILE A 151 -0.57 4.50 -11.45
N SER A 152 -1.12 4.71 -12.65
CA SER A 152 -2.37 5.45 -12.84
C SER A 152 -3.54 4.75 -12.15
N ILE A 153 -3.63 3.42 -12.29
CA ILE A 153 -4.65 2.61 -11.62
C ILE A 153 -4.48 2.67 -10.10
N ALA A 154 -3.23 2.55 -9.61
CA ALA A 154 -2.93 2.66 -8.18
C ALA A 154 -3.33 4.02 -7.60
N ALA A 155 -3.00 5.11 -8.28
CA ALA A 155 -3.34 6.47 -7.88
C ALA A 155 -4.87 6.70 -7.85
N ILE A 156 -5.58 6.20 -8.86
CA ILE A 156 -7.04 6.22 -8.94
C ILE A 156 -7.64 5.45 -7.76
N CYS A 157 -7.10 4.26 -7.49
CA CYS A 157 -7.50 3.41 -6.38
C CYS A 157 -7.38 4.16 -5.05
N ALA A 158 -6.19 4.74 -4.80
CA ALA A 158 -5.91 5.48 -3.59
C ALA A 158 -6.84 6.70 -3.41
N ASP A 159 -7.08 7.47 -4.47
CA ASP A 159 -7.96 8.64 -4.45
C ASP A 159 -9.41 8.26 -4.10
N VAL A 160 -9.93 7.23 -4.76
CA VAL A 160 -11.30 6.75 -4.54
C VAL A 160 -11.48 6.20 -3.13
N MET A 161 -10.52 5.39 -2.68
CA MET A 161 -10.56 4.80 -1.34
C MET A 161 -10.48 5.87 -0.27
N ALA A 162 -9.55 6.81 -0.36
CA ALA A 162 -9.42 7.89 0.61
C ALA A 162 -10.72 8.70 0.73
N ARG A 163 -11.29 9.12 -0.41
CA ARG A 163 -12.56 9.87 -0.41
C ARG A 163 -13.71 9.10 0.18
N THR A 164 -13.80 7.81 -0.10
CA THR A 164 -14.93 6.98 0.32
C THR A 164 -14.84 6.64 1.80
N LEU A 165 -13.66 6.24 2.26
CA LEU A 165 -13.42 5.87 3.65
C LEU A 165 -13.55 7.07 4.59
N GLU A 166 -13.02 8.25 4.21
CA GLU A 166 -13.21 9.47 5.02
C GLU A 166 -14.67 9.89 5.14
N ARG A 167 -15.51 9.65 4.11
CA ARG A 167 -16.97 9.88 4.23
C ARG A 167 -17.64 8.95 5.24
N CYS A 168 -17.01 7.85 5.56
CA CYS A 168 -17.47 6.88 6.55
C CYS A 168 -16.78 7.06 7.90
N ASP A 169 -16.12 8.21 8.14
CA ASP A 169 -15.36 8.54 9.34
C ASP A 169 -14.19 7.57 9.63
N VAL A 170 -13.71 6.85 8.61
CA VAL A 170 -12.50 6.01 8.69
C VAL A 170 -11.28 6.86 8.36
N LYS A 171 -10.27 6.82 9.21
CA LYS A 171 -8.99 7.49 8.93
C LYS A 171 -8.22 6.76 7.84
N VAL A 172 -7.65 7.52 6.91
CA VAL A 172 -6.88 6.98 5.80
C VAL A 172 -5.50 7.60 5.73
N GLU A 173 -4.48 6.76 5.71
CA GLU A 173 -3.11 7.14 5.42
C GLU A 173 -2.72 6.62 4.04
N ILE A 174 -1.94 7.40 3.27
CA ILE A 174 -1.44 7.00 1.95
C ILE A 174 0.07 7.18 1.94
N LEU A 175 0.75 6.07 1.79
CA LEU A 175 2.20 5.94 1.78
C LEU A 175 2.67 5.42 0.43
N GLY A 176 3.88 5.77 0.04
CA GLY A 176 4.53 5.21 -1.13
C GLY A 176 5.96 4.82 -0.82
N PHE A 177 6.49 3.90 -1.59
CA PHE A 177 7.87 3.48 -1.44
C PHE A 177 8.55 3.27 -2.79
N THR A 178 9.82 3.64 -2.83
CA THR A 178 10.74 3.43 -3.95
C THR A 178 12.17 3.55 -3.45
N THR A 179 13.15 3.53 -4.33
CA THR A 179 14.53 3.88 -4.02
C THR A 179 14.87 5.29 -4.55
N LYS A 180 15.93 5.91 -4.02
CA LYS A 180 16.39 7.24 -4.46
C LYS A 180 17.08 7.19 -5.80
N ALA A 181 17.76 6.09 -6.08
CA ALA A 181 18.57 5.92 -7.29
C ALA A 181 18.26 4.58 -7.97
N TRP A 182 18.55 4.51 -9.25
CA TRP A 182 18.69 3.25 -9.95
C TRP A 182 20.05 2.65 -9.61
N LYS A 183 20.08 1.34 -9.32
CA LYS A 183 21.32 0.56 -9.16
C LYS A 183 22.22 1.04 -8.01
N GLY A 184 21.64 1.43 -6.88
CA GLY A 184 22.29 1.44 -5.57
C GLY A 184 22.54 2.77 -4.86
N GLY A 185 22.67 3.89 -5.50
CA GLY A 185 22.87 5.19 -4.85
C GLY A 185 24.12 5.27 -3.94
N GLN A 186 24.06 6.13 -2.92
CA GLN A 186 25.16 6.42 -2.00
C GLN A 186 25.53 5.21 -1.11
N SER A 187 24.54 4.39 -0.76
CA SER A 187 24.81 3.15 0.00
C SER A 187 25.76 2.21 -0.74
N ARG A 188 25.58 2.08 -2.05
CA ARG A 188 26.48 1.29 -2.90
C ARG A 188 27.85 1.94 -3.03
N GLU A 189 27.92 3.25 -3.18
CA GLU A 189 29.19 3.99 -3.25
C GLU A 189 30.01 3.79 -1.96
N LYS A 190 29.35 3.89 -0.80
CA LYS A 190 29.96 3.64 0.50
C LYS A 190 30.52 2.21 0.60
N TRP A 191 29.74 1.20 0.21
CA TRP A 191 30.17 -0.18 0.17
C TRP A 191 31.41 -0.40 -0.72
N LEU A 192 31.45 0.26 -1.90
CA LEU A 192 32.58 0.23 -2.79
C LEU A 192 33.84 0.84 -2.13
N ALA A 193 33.70 1.95 -1.43
CA ALA A 193 34.78 2.63 -0.70
C ALA A 193 35.29 1.81 0.49
N GLU A 194 34.42 1.04 1.16
CA GLU A 194 34.77 0.16 2.28
C GLU A 194 35.38 -1.18 1.86
N GLY A 195 35.69 -1.36 0.59
CA GLY A 195 36.42 -2.54 0.08
C GLY A 195 35.52 -3.72 -0.29
N ARG A 196 34.25 -3.52 -0.59
CA ARG A 196 33.33 -4.53 -1.09
C ARG A 196 33.19 -5.73 -0.15
N VAL A 197 32.77 -5.46 1.09
CA VAL A 197 32.51 -6.53 2.09
C VAL A 197 31.55 -7.57 1.49
N ALA A 198 31.84 -8.85 1.70
CA ALA A 198 31.03 -9.95 1.22
C ALA A 198 29.65 -9.95 1.90
N THR A 199 28.59 -10.27 1.16
CA THR A 199 27.19 -10.30 1.63
C THR A 199 26.78 -9.06 2.43
N PRO A 200 26.82 -7.88 1.81
CA PRO A 200 26.57 -6.61 2.50
C PRO A 200 25.11 -6.43 2.91
N GLY A 201 24.19 -7.19 2.32
CA GLY A 201 22.78 -6.96 2.44
C GLY A 201 22.26 -5.91 1.44
N ARG A 202 21.27 -5.11 1.85
CA ARG A 202 20.73 -4.05 1.00
C ARG A 202 21.77 -2.97 0.68
N LEU A 203 21.89 -2.61 -0.60
CA LEU A 203 22.84 -1.62 -1.13
C LEU A 203 22.20 -0.41 -1.82
N ASN A 204 20.94 -0.14 -1.63
CA ASN A 204 20.27 1.02 -2.21
C ASN A 204 19.74 1.96 -1.11
N ASP A 205 19.50 3.22 -1.49
CA ASP A 205 18.96 4.25 -0.61
C ASP A 205 17.43 4.23 -0.71
N LEU A 206 16.73 4.05 0.39
CA LEU A 206 15.27 4.03 0.41
C LEU A 206 14.68 5.43 0.34
N ARG A 207 13.54 5.53 -0.35
CA ARG A 207 12.66 6.70 -0.32
C ARG A 207 11.26 6.26 0.06
N HIS A 208 10.87 6.61 1.27
CA HIS A 208 9.53 6.42 1.79
C HIS A 208 8.76 7.74 1.71
N ILE A 209 7.64 7.75 0.99
CA ILE A 209 6.89 8.96 0.65
C ILE A 209 5.58 8.97 1.43
N ILE A 210 5.29 10.08 2.11
CA ILE A 210 4.01 10.31 2.76
C ILE A 210 3.15 11.19 1.86
N TYR A 211 2.23 10.58 1.12
CA TYR A 211 1.25 11.32 0.30
C TYR A 211 0.16 11.95 1.15
N LYS A 212 -0.28 11.23 2.16
CA LYS A 212 -1.31 11.67 3.10
C LYS A 212 -1.14 11.00 4.45
N SER A 213 -0.95 11.77 5.50
CA SER A 213 -1.01 11.26 6.87
C SER A 213 -2.45 10.97 7.29
N ALA A 214 -2.62 10.05 8.26
CA ALA A 214 -3.94 9.60 8.71
C ALA A 214 -4.84 10.74 9.24
N ASP A 215 -4.24 11.76 9.86
CA ASP A 215 -4.95 12.87 10.47
C ASP A 215 -5.16 14.08 9.53
N ALA A 216 -4.48 14.12 8.38
CA ALA A 216 -4.67 15.16 7.37
C ALA A 216 -5.92 14.86 6.53
N PRO A 217 -6.84 15.82 6.32
CA PRO A 217 -8.01 15.59 5.49
C PRO A 217 -7.63 15.44 4.01
N TRP A 218 -8.31 14.53 3.31
CA TRP A 218 -8.06 14.25 1.89
C TRP A 218 -8.10 15.52 1.01
N ARG A 219 -9.03 16.44 1.28
CA ARG A 219 -9.14 17.67 0.49
C ARG A 219 -7.85 18.49 0.46
N ARG A 220 -7.11 18.51 1.56
CA ARG A 220 -5.84 19.23 1.68
C ARG A 220 -4.71 18.51 0.95
N THR A 221 -4.67 17.19 1.07
CA THR A 221 -3.57 16.36 0.53
C THR A 221 -3.84 15.84 -0.89
N ARG A 222 -4.98 16.15 -1.46
CA ARG A 222 -5.38 15.73 -2.81
C ARG A 222 -4.33 16.05 -3.90
N PRO A 223 -3.68 17.23 -3.93
CA PRO A 223 -2.64 17.53 -4.93
C PRO A 223 -1.45 16.57 -4.85
N ASN A 224 -1.10 16.09 -3.65
CA ASN A 224 0.03 15.21 -3.39
C ASN A 224 -0.05 13.88 -4.17
N LEU A 225 -1.26 13.35 -4.38
CA LEU A 225 -1.46 12.14 -5.17
C LEU A 225 -1.06 12.32 -6.65
N GLY A 226 -1.06 13.55 -7.15
CA GLY A 226 -0.54 13.87 -8.48
C GLY A 226 0.94 13.51 -8.63
N LEU A 227 1.73 13.55 -7.55
CA LEU A 227 3.15 13.24 -7.56
C LEU A 227 3.44 11.82 -8.09
N MET A 228 2.52 10.86 -7.94
CA MET A 228 2.65 9.52 -8.52
C MET A 228 2.81 9.54 -10.05
N MET A 229 2.34 10.61 -10.70
CA MET A 229 2.47 10.80 -12.15
C MET A 229 3.79 11.47 -12.55
N LYS A 230 4.66 11.83 -11.58
CA LYS A 230 5.92 12.51 -11.86
C LYS A 230 6.91 11.54 -12.51
N GLU A 231 7.35 11.88 -13.71
CA GLU A 231 8.44 11.16 -14.37
C GLU A 231 9.73 11.24 -13.55
N GLY A 232 10.45 10.13 -13.49
CA GLY A 232 11.70 10.04 -12.73
C GLY A 232 11.54 9.76 -11.23
N LEU A 233 10.32 9.77 -10.68
CA LEU A 233 10.07 9.35 -9.28
C LEU A 233 10.23 7.83 -9.13
N LEU A 234 9.68 7.08 -10.08
CA LEU A 234 9.63 5.61 -10.05
C LEU A 234 11.02 5.01 -10.28
N LYS A 235 11.47 4.20 -9.32
CA LYS A 235 12.80 3.56 -9.33
C LYS A 235 12.68 2.06 -9.02
N GLU A 236 13.53 1.52 -8.17
CA GLU A 236 13.51 0.13 -7.70
C GLU A 236 12.66 -0.01 -6.45
N ASN A 237 12.33 -1.23 -6.02
CA ASN A 237 11.46 -1.50 -4.90
C ASN A 237 12.05 -2.52 -3.92
N ILE A 238 11.97 -2.19 -2.62
CA ILE A 238 12.36 -3.04 -1.50
C ILE A 238 11.16 -3.18 -0.56
N ASP A 239 10.25 -4.05 -0.96
CA ASP A 239 8.90 -4.19 -0.38
C ASP A 239 8.93 -4.60 1.10
N GLY A 240 9.89 -5.45 1.50
CA GLY A 240 9.99 -5.92 2.88
C GLY A 240 10.20 -4.76 3.86
N GLU A 241 11.20 -3.89 3.62
CA GLU A 241 11.45 -2.73 4.48
C GLU A 241 10.32 -1.71 4.43
N ALA A 242 9.70 -1.52 3.26
CA ALA A 242 8.55 -0.64 3.11
C ALA A 242 7.35 -1.14 3.94
N LEU A 243 7.10 -2.46 3.93
CA LEU A 243 6.05 -3.08 4.72
C LEU A 243 6.32 -2.96 6.23
N GLU A 244 7.57 -3.15 6.67
CA GLU A 244 7.98 -2.92 8.06
C GLU A 244 7.79 -1.47 8.48
N TRP A 245 8.15 -0.52 7.64
CA TRP A 245 7.96 0.90 7.88
C TRP A 245 6.49 1.25 8.07
N ALA A 246 5.63 0.86 7.14
CA ALA A 246 4.19 1.08 7.23
C ALA A 246 3.59 0.40 8.47
N HIS A 247 3.98 -0.85 8.76
CA HIS A 247 3.55 -1.56 9.95
C HIS A 247 3.94 -0.84 11.25
N ARG A 248 5.19 -0.34 11.37
CA ARG A 248 5.64 0.42 12.56
C ARG A 248 4.81 1.68 12.77
N ARG A 249 4.50 2.43 11.69
CA ARG A 249 3.64 3.62 11.76
C ARG A 249 2.25 3.28 12.27
N MET A 250 1.67 2.21 11.76
CA MET A 250 0.33 1.77 12.16
C MET A 250 0.25 1.27 13.60
N VAL A 251 1.25 0.53 14.06
CA VAL A 251 1.27 0.02 15.46
C VAL A 251 1.22 1.16 16.46
N MET A 252 1.86 2.29 16.17
CA MET A 252 1.86 3.48 17.03
C MET A 252 0.53 4.26 17.01
N ARG A 253 -0.41 3.93 16.12
CA ARG A 253 -1.70 4.61 16.05
C ARG A 253 -2.62 4.16 17.18
N PRO A 254 -3.48 5.06 17.70
CA PRO A 254 -4.40 4.75 18.79
C PRO A 254 -5.62 3.95 18.35
N GLU A 255 -5.95 3.92 17.05
CA GLU A 255 -7.14 3.25 16.53
C GLU A 255 -7.09 1.75 16.86
N GLN A 256 -8.23 1.18 17.28
CA GLN A 256 -8.31 -0.25 17.66
C GLN A 256 -8.15 -1.15 16.44
N ARG A 257 -8.75 -0.78 15.31
CA ARG A 257 -8.67 -1.54 14.08
C ARG A 257 -7.72 -0.89 13.10
N LYS A 258 -6.77 -1.67 12.61
CA LYS A 258 -5.70 -1.23 11.72
C LYS A 258 -5.65 -2.14 10.51
N VAL A 259 -5.84 -1.56 9.32
CA VAL A 259 -5.82 -2.30 8.05
C VAL A 259 -4.70 -1.75 7.18
N LEU A 260 -3.71 -2.56 6.86
CA LEU A 260 -2.63 -2.24 5.93
C LEU A 260 -2.92 -2.89 4.58
N MET A 261 -3.07 -2.06 3.57
CA MET A 261 -3.34 -2.48 2.21
C MET A 261 -2.15 -2.14 1.32
N VAL A 262 -1.49 -3.17 0.82
CA VAL A 262 -0.36 -3.05 -0.11
C VAL A 262 -0.87 -3.07 -1.54
N ILE A 263 -0.42 -2.13 -2.36
CA ILE A 263 -0.75 -2.05 -3.78
C ILE A 263 0.57 -2.11 -4.56
N SER A 264 0.83 -3.24 -5.21
CA SER A 264 2.07 -3.52 -5.93
C SER A 264 1.77 -4.32 -7.21
N ASP A 265 2.69 -4.32 -8.16
CA ASP A 265 2.60 -5.09 -9.40
C ASP A 265 3.43 -6.37 -9.39
N GLY A 266 4.15 -6.69 -8.31
CA GLY A 266 4.91 -7.92 -8.34
C GLY A 266 5.90 -8.18 -7.22
N ALA A 267 7.10 -8.62 -7.62
CA ALA A 267 8.18 -8.99 -6.74
C ALA A 267 9.09 -7.82 -6.40
N PRO A 268 9.75 -7.83 -5.23
CA PRO A 268 10.78 -6.85 -4.90
C PRO A 268 11.98 -7.01 -5.83
N VAL A 269 12.42 -5.90 -6.41
CA VAL A 269 13.57 -5.86 -7.33
C VAL A 269 14.46 -4.67 -7.01
N ASP A 270 15.72 -4.96 -6.68
CA ASP A 270 16.80 -3.99 -6.58
C ASP A 270 18.08 -4.62 -7.14
N ASP A 271 18.49 -4.15 -8.31
CA ASP A 271 19.62 -4.72 -9.05
C ASP A 271 20.91 -4.71 -8.24
N SER A 272 21.17 -3.65 -7.49
CA SER A 272 22.39 -3.51 -6.70
C SER A 272 22.45 -4.52 -5.55
N THR A 273 21.36 -4.71 -4.85
CA THR A 273 21.26 -5.69 -3.77
C THR A 273 21.32 -7.12 -4.31
N LEU A 274 20.57 -7.41 -5.38
CA LEU A 274 20.51 -8.76 -5.97
C LEU A 274 21.82 -9.17 -6.66
N SER A 275 22.66 -8.21 -7.08
CA SER A 275 23.96 -8.51 -7.70
C SER A 275 25.00 -9.09 -6.73
N VAL A 276 24.83 -8.88 -5.43
CA VAL A 276 25.80 -9.23 -4.38
C VAL A 276 25.24 -10.12 -3.27
N ASN A 277 23.96 -10.43 -3.34
CA ASN A 277 23.25 -11.33 -2.42
C ASN A 277 22.53 -12.44 -3.22
N PRO A 278 22.01 -13.48 -2.56
CA PRO A 278 21.22 -14.52 -3.24
C PRO A 278 20.03 -13.95 -4.02
N ALA A 279 19.69 -14.55 -5.16
CA ALA A 279 18.64 -14.05 -6.03
C ALA A 279 17.25 -13.95 -5.37
N ASN A 280 16.98 -14.76 -4.34
CA ASN A 280 15.74 -14.75 -3.56
C ASN A 280 15.81 -13.86 -2.31
N TYR A 281 16.89 -13.10 -2.11
CA TYR A 281 17.17 -12.36 -0.87
C TYR A 281 16.04 -11.41 -0.47
N LEU A 282 15.62 -10.55 -1.37
CA LEU A 282 14.54 -9.59 -1.14
C LEU A 282 13.17 -10.28 -1.00
N GLU A 283 12.94 -11.32 -1.81
CA GLU A 283 11.69 -12.08 -1.77
C GLU A 283 11.53 -12.84 -0.44
N LYS A 284 12.62 -13.44 0.04
CA LYS A 284 12.63 -14.11 1.35
C LYS A 284 12.33 -13.14 2.47
N HIS A 285 13.00 -11.99 2.48
CA HIS A 285 12.75 -10.93 3.46
C HIS A 285 11.28 -10.47 3.44
N LEU A 286 10.71 -10.22 2.27
CA LEU A 286 9.29 -9.86 2.15
C LEU A 286 8.38 -10.93 2.77
N ARG A 287 8.62 -12.21 2.51
CA ARG A 287 7.84 -13.33 3.11
C ARG A 287 7.97 -13.38 4.62
N ASP A 288 9.17 -13.16 5.15
CA ASP A 288 9.43 -13.17 6.60
C ASP A 288 8.70 -11.99 7.28
N VAL A 289 8.71 -10.82 6.67
CA VAL A 289 7.98 -9.63 7.16
C VAL A 289 6.47 -9.85 7.11
N ILE A 290 5.93 -10.40 6.02
CA ILE A 290 4.51 -10.75 5.91
C ILE A 290 4.12 -11.73 7.04
N ALA A 291 4.89 -12.79 7.22
CA ALA A 291 4.65 -13.78 8.29
C ALA A 291 4.70 -13.15 9.69
N MET A 292 5.63 -12.22 9.91
CA MET A 292 5.74 -11.47 11.17
C MET A 292 4.50 -10.61 11.42
N VAL A 293 4.03 -9.85 10.42
CA VAL A 293 2.84 -8.98 10.53
C VAL A 293 1.59 -9.83 10.80
N GLU A 294 1.39 -10.90 10.02
CA GLU A 294 0.24 -11.81 10.19
C GLU A 294 0.25 -12.54 11.54
N LYS A 295 1.42 -12.93 12.04
CA LYS A 295 1.57 -13.58 13.35
C LYS A 295 1.22 -12.64 14.51
N ARG A 296 1.61 -11.39 14.42
CA ARG A 296 1.34 -10.37 15.46
C ARG A 296 -0.13 -9.99 15.56
N LYS A 297 -0.89 -10.13 14.49
CA LYS A 297 -2.34 -9.82 14.42
C LYS A 297 -2.73 -8.41 14.89
N ALA A 298 -1.77 -7.51 15.04
CA ALA A 298 -1.99 -6.12 15.43
C ALA A 298 -2.53 -5.28 14.26
N VAL A 299 -2.27 -5.74 13.03
CA VAL A 299 -2.66 -5.10 11.78
C VAL A 299 -3.22 -6.17 10.85
N GLU A 300 -4.36 -5.90 10.23
CA GLU A 300 -4.92 -6.75 9.17
C GLU A 300 -4.20 -6.43 7.85
N LEU A 301 -3.56 -7.42 7.25
CA LEU A 301 -2.80 -7.26 6.01
C LEU A 301 -3.62 -7.72 4.81
N VAL A 302 -3.66 -6.89 3.76
CA VAL A 302 -4.34 -7.17 2.49
C VAL A 302 -3.48 -6.66 1.35
N ALA A 303 -3.47 -7.36 0.23
CA ALA A 303 -2.74 -6.93 -0.96
C ALA A 303 -3.66 -6.78 -2.19
N ILE A 304 -3.33 -5.82 -3.02
CA ILE A 304 -3.92 -5.60 -4.34
C ILE A 304 -2.81 -5.68 -5.37
N GLY A 305 -2.82 -6.73 -6.18
CA GLY A 305 -1.91 -6.89 -7.32
C GLY A 305 -2.45 -6.16 -8.54
N ILE A 306 -1.61 -5.34 -9.19
CA ILE A 306 -1.98 -4.67 -10.43
C ILE A 306 -1.28 -5.36 -11.60
N GLY A 307 -2.06 -6.06 -12.43
CA GLY A 307 -1.52 -6.78 -13.58
C GLY A 307 -0.80 -8.09 -13.26
N HIS A 308 -0.40 -8.32 -12.03
CA HIS A 308 0.31 -9.52 -11.58
C HIS A 308 -0.37 -10.16 -10.37
N ASP A 309 -0.18 -11.48 -10.23
CA ASP A 309 -0.72 -12.25 -9.12
C ASP A 309 0.19 -12.17 -7.90
N VAL A 310 -0.29 -11.47 -6.86
CA VAL A 310 0.40 -11.33 -5.57
C VAL A 310 -0.09 -12.36 -4.52
N THR A 311 -1.01 -13.27 -4.88
CA THR A 311 -1.54 -14.30 -3.97
C THR A 311 -0.46 -15.28 -3.50
N ARG A 312 0.67 -15.36 -4.21
CA ARG A 312 1.83 -16.15 -3.81
C ARG A 312 2.55 -15.62 -2.58
N TYR A 313 2.33 -14.36 -2.23
CA TYR A 313 2.94 -13.73 -1.05
C TYR A 313 1.95 -13.52 0.08
N TYR A 314 0.75 -13.04 -0.24
CA TYR A 314 -0.23 -12.58 0.74
C TYR A 314 -1.41 -13.54 0.85
N GLN A 315 -1.85 -13.83 2.08
CA GLN A 315 -3.01 -14.73 2.31
C GLN A 315 -4.33 -14.10 1.83
N ARG A 316 -4.43 -12.76 1.96
CA ARG A 316 -5.58 -11.98 1.49
C ARG A 316 -5.10 -11.07 0.37
N ALA A 317 -5.30 -11.52 -0.85
CA ALA A 317 -4.89 -10.77 -2.03
C ALA A 317 -5.97 -10.78 -3.11
N VAL A 318 -5.99 -9.71 -3.91
CA VAL A 318 -6.81 -9.58 -5.11
C VAL A 318 -5.95 -9.08 -6.25
N THR A 319 -6.15 -9.65 -7.43
CA THR A 319 -5.49 -9.18 -8.65
C THR A 319 -6.46 -8.35 -9.47
N ILE A 320 -6.01 -7.19 -9.92
CA ILE A 320 -6.74 -6.24 -10.75
C ILE A 320 -5.96 -6.05 -12.04
N THR A 321 -6.60 -6.35 -13.17
CA THR A 321 -5.99 -6.19 -14.50
C THR A 321 -6.48 -4.94 -15.22
N ASP A 322 -7.66 -4.44 -14.84
CA ASP A 322 -8.29 -3.30 -15.48
C ASP A 322 -8.91 -2.32 -14.48
N ALA A 323 -8.90 -1.02 -14.82
CA ALA A 323 -9.49 0.04 -14.00
C ALA A 323 -11.00 -0.13 -13.78
N GLU A 324 -11.72 -0.81 -14.70
CA GLU A 324 -13.14 -1.10 -14.50
C GLU A 324 -13.38 -2.22 -13.48
N GLN A 325 -12.48 -3.21 -13.42
CA GLN A 325 -12.51 -4.28 -12.41
C GLN A 325 -12.16 -3.75 -11.02
N LEU A 326 -11.34 -2.68 -10.96
CA LEU A 326 -10.96 -1.99 -9.74
C LEU A 326 -12.19 -1.68 -8.86
N ALA A 327 -13.23 -1.12 -9.47
CA ALA A 327 -14.44 -0.72 -8.75
C ALA A 327 -15.16 -1.92 -8.11
N GLY A 328 -15.21 -3.06 -8.78
CA GLY A 328 -15.81 -4.30 -8.25
C GLY A 328 -14.95 -4.96 -7.16
N ALA A 329 -13.70 -5.22 -7.49
CA ALA A 329 -12.74 -5.93 -6.62
C ALA A 329 -12.48 -5.19 -5.31
N ILE A 330 -12.24 -3.87 -5.36
CA ILE A 330 -12.08 -3.04 -4.15
C ILE A 330 -13.34 -3.06 -3.31
N THR A 331 -14.53 -2.94 -3.93
CA THR A 331 -15.78 -2.96 -3.16
C THR A 331 -15.97 -4.27 -2.42
N GLU A 332 -15.67 -5.38 -3.08
CA GLU A 332 -15.83 -6.71 -2.48
C GLU A 332 -14.79 -6.95 -1.38
N GLN A 333 -13.56 -6.53 -1.60
CA GLN A 333 -12.50 -6.67 -0.60
C GLN A 333 -12.73 -5.79 0.62
N LEU A 334 -12.99 -4.50 0.42
CA LEU A 334 -13.32 -3.61 1.53
C LEU A 334 -14.58 -4.07 2.26
N ALA A 335 -15.59 -4.53 1.51
CA ALA A 335 -16.79 -5.07 2.15
C ALA A 335 -16.48 -6.34 2.95
N SER A 336 -15.64 -7.25 2.44
CA SER A 336 -15.23 -8.46 3.16
C SER A 336 -14.35 -8.16 4.37
N LEU A 337 -13.50 -7.11 4.27
CA LEU A 337 -12.70 -6.63 5.39
C LEU A 337 -13.59 -6.08 6.52
N PHE A 338 -14.65 -5.39 6.18
CA PHE A 338 -15.57 -4.82 7.15
C PHE A 338 -16.68 -5.81 7.59
N ASP A 339 -16.82 -6.98 6.95
CA ASP A 339 -17.76 -8.04 7.35
C ASP A 339 -17.27 -8.74 8.65
N LEU A 340 -17.75 -8.25 9.78
CA LEU A 340 -17.46 -8.80 11.11
C LEU A 340 -17.90 -10.27 11.31
N LYS A 341 -18.68 -10.82 10.39
CA LYS A 341 -19.16 -12.23 10.43
C LYS A 341 -18.15 -13.23 9.85
N GLY A 342 -17.11 -12.78 9.15
CA GLY A 342 -16.12 -13.65 8.49
C GLY A 342 -14.99 -14.16 9.38
N ALA A 343 -14.79 -13.58 10.56
CA ALA A 343 -13.67 -13.98 11.43
C ALA A 343 -13.83 -15.35 12.11
N ASN A 344 -15.04 -15.96 12.10
CA ASN A 344 -15.33 -17.24 12.74
C ASN A 344 -16.10 -18.25 11.86
N GLY A 345 -16.10 -18.11 10.54
CA GLY A 345 -16.77 -19.04 9.62
C GLY A 345 -15.79 -20.01 8.92
N PRO A 346 -16.21 -21.28 8.66
CA PRO A 346 -15.35 -22.27 8.00
C PRO A 346 -15.06 -21.82 6.54
N ARG A 347 -13.81 -22.03 6.12
CA ARG A 347 -13.30 -21.81 4.77
C ARG A 347 -14.24 -22.45 3.73
N MET A 348 -14.97 -21.66 2.97
CA MET A 348 -15.67 -22.13 1.77
C MET A 348 -14.64 -22.26 0.64
N ALA A 349 -14.22 -23.49 0.38
CA ALA A 349 -13.43 -23.83 -0.78
C ALA A 349 -14.28 -23.53 -2.03
N LEU A 350 -13.84 -22.58 -2.85
CA LEU A 350 -14.39 -22.35 -4.18
C LEU A 350 -14.12 -23.62 -5.03
N ARG A 351 -15.18 -24.43 -5.23
CA ARG A 351 -15.20 -25.46 -6.25
C ARG A 351 -15.07 -24.81 -7.64
N ARG A 352 -13.98 -25.10 -8.31
CA ARG A 352 -13.89 -24.95 -9.77
C ARG A 352 -14.93 -25.86 -10.40
N THR A 353 -15.94 -25.29 -11.04
CA THR A 353 -16.73 -25.99 -12.05
C THR A 353 -16.04 -25.84 -13.40
N GLY A 354 -15.83 -26.96 -14.07
CA GLY A 354 -15.11 -27.09 -15.33
C GLY A 354 -15.81 -26.48 -16.53
#